data_7cbe686bd4083ca02f09b6253404a24f
#
_entry.id   7cbe686bd4083ca02f09b6253404a24f
#
_cell.length_a   1.000
_cell.length_b   1.000
_cell.length_c   1.000
_cell.angle_alpha   90.00
_cell.angle_beta   90.00
_cell.angle_gamma   90.00
#
_symmetry.space_group_name_H-M   'P 1'
#
loop_
_entity.id
_entity.type
_entity.pdbx_description
1 polymer ?
#
loop_
_entity_poly.entity_id
_entity_poly.type
_entity_poly.pdbx_seq_one_letter_code
_entity_poly.pdbx_strand_id
1 'polypeptide(L)'
;LASCRSRDQDVSADSRPQVLTTFTVLADLARNVAGDRLQVASIVKPGAEIHGYQPTPSDIERASKADLIVENGLGLELWAQRFTAAAGDVPTITLSEGMKPLLITEDAYSGKPNPHAWMSPQRTMGYVDHLERAFSQLDPAGAEDFAANASAYKAKLQALDQELRKAIAALPAQQRLLVSCEGAFSYLAADYGLEEAYLWPVNAESEITPKRMARLIDTVREREVPAVFCESTVSDKAQREVAAAAGARFGGTFYVDSLSPPDGPAPTLLELQRHNVGLIRKGLDLSESNR
;
A
#
# COMPACT_ATOMS: atom_id res chain seq x y z
N LEU A 1 -13.43 -52.95 -34.49
CA LEU A 1 -13.66 -51.52 -34.47
C LEU A 1 -13.81 -51.07 -33.01
N ALA A 2 -12.71 -50.68 -32.41
CA ALA A 2 -12.68 -50.13 -31.06
C ALA A 2 -12.89 -48.60 -31.16
N SER A 3 -14.00 -48.15 -30.60
CA SER A 3 -14.33 -46.72 -30.51
C SER A 3 -13.56 -46.11 -29.32
N CYS A 4 -12.52 -45.34 -29.62
CA CYS A 4 -11.88 -44.45 -28.63
C CYS A 4 -12.84 -43.30 -28.32
N ARG A 5 -13.50 -43.34 -27.16
CA ARG A 5 -14.12 -42.17 -26.56
C ARG A 5 -13.00 -41.35 -25.91
N SER A 6 -12.66 -40.24 -26.57
CA SER A 6 -11.93 -39.13 -25.94
C SER A 6 -12.76 -38.63 -24.77
N ARG A 7 -12.23 -38.78 -23.54
CA ARG A 7 -12.72 -38.02 -22.41
C ARG A 7 -12.26 -36.58 -22.63
N ASP A 8 -13.17 -35.74 -23.10
CA ASP A 8 -13.07 -34.32 -22.88
C ASP A 8 -13.05 -34.14 -21.36
N GLN A 9 -11.89 -33.78 -20.82
CA GLN A 9 -11.83 -33.23 -19.49
C GLN A 9 -12.47 -31.86 -19.58
N ASP A 10 -13.73 -31.75 -19.22
CA ASP A 10 -14.38 -30.51 -18.85
C ASP A 10 -13.53 -29.93 -17.70
N VAL A 11 -12.68 -28.98 -18.04
CA VAL A 11 -12.09 -28.07 -17.06
C VAL A 11 -13.27 -27.23 -16.58
N SER A 12 -13.92 -27.67 -15.50
CA SER A 12 -14.98 -26.88 -14.87
C SER A 12 -14.39 -25.52 -14.56
N ALA A 13 -14.92 -24.49 -15.21
CA ALA A 13 -14.57 -23.12 -14.89
C ALA A 13 -14.75 -22.94 -13.38
N ASP A 14 -13.75 -22.39 -12.71
CA ASP A 14 -13.80 -22.13 -11.28
C ASP A 14 -15.01 -21.23 -11.00
N SER A 15 -15.98 -21.76 -10.25
CA SER A 15 -17.27 -21.11 -10.01
C SER A 15 -17.27 -20.15 -8.83
N ARG A 16 -16.12 -19.96 -8.21
CA ARG A 16 -16.00 -19.01 -7.08
C ARG A 16 -16.17 -17.56 -7.55
N PRO A 17 -16.86 -16.71 -6.75
CA PRO A 17 -16.98 -15.31 -7.09
C PRO A 17 -15.62 -14.63 -7.27
N GLN A 18 -15.55 -13.72 -8.24
CA GLN A 18 -14.33 -13.03 -8.63
C GLN A 18 -14.29 -11.63 -8.02
N VAL A 19 -13.26 -11.36 -7.22
CA VAL A 19 -12.98 -10.06 -6.62
C VAL A 19 -11.77 -9.44 -7.31
N LEU A 20 -11.93 -8.24 -7.81
CA LEU A 20 -10.87 -7.50 -8.48
C LEU A 20 -10.49 -6.27 -7.64
N THR A 21 -9.26 -6.20 -7.18
CA THR A 21 -8.75 -5.05 -6.42
C THR A 21 -7.95 -4.12 -7.32
N THR A 22 -7.86 -2.86 -6.94
CA THR A 22 -7.13 -1.87 -7.75
C THR A 22 -5.62 -2.14 -7.75
N PHE A 23 -5.03 -2.53 -6.62
CA PHE A 23 -3.60 -2.81 -6.52
C PHE A 23 -3.25 -3.94 -5.54
N THR A 24 -1.99 -4.33 -5.53
CA THR A 24 -1.51 -5.56 -4.91
C THR A 24 -1.68 -5.62 -3.40
N VAL A 25 -1.59 -4.48 -2.69
CA VAL A 25 -1.78 -4.42 -1.24
C VAL A 25 -3.23 -4.77 -0.87
N LEU A 26 -4.20 -4.23 -1.59
CA LEU A 26 -5.62 -4.57 -1.38
C LEU A 26 -5.89 -6.03 -1.76
N ALA A 27 -5.20 -6.56 -2.77
CA ALA A 27 -5.32 -7.98 -3.13
C ALA A 27 -4.82 -8.91 -2.01
N ASP A 28 -3.74 -8.55 -1.33
CA ASP A 28 -3.26 -9.31 -0.17
C ASP A 28 -4.26 -9.28 0.98
N LEU A 29 -4.76 -8.09 1.34
CA LEU A 29 -5.80 -7.94 2.35
C LEU A 29 -7.04 -8.78 2.01
N ALA A 30 -7.53 -8.65 0.77
CA ALA A 30 -8.70 -9.36 0.30
C ALA A 30 -8.51 -10.89 0.35
N ARG A 31 -7.35 -11.41 -0.07
CA ARG A 31 -7.04 -12.86 0.01
C ARG A 31 -7.01 -13.36 1.44
N ASN A 32 -6.49 -12.59 2.38
CA ASN A 32 -6.44 -12.97 3.79
C ASN A 32 -7.84 -13.10 4.41
N VAL A 33 -8.82 -12.31 3.94
CA VAL A 33 -10.22 -12.39 4.39
C VAL A 33 -11.00 -13.44 3.59
N ALA A 34 -10.80 -13.49 2.28
CA ALA A 34 -11.51 -14.41 1.38
C ALA A 34 -11.19 -15.89 1.65
N GLY A 35 -9.96 -16.20 2.06
CA GLY A 35 -9.49 -17.59 2.07
C GLY A 35 -9.63 -18.23 0.70
N ASP A 36 -10.11 -19.46 0.67
CA ASP A 36 -10.34 -20.23 -0.56
C ASP A 36 -11.74 -20.03 -1.18
N ARG A 37 -12.58 -19.19 -0.59
CA ARG A 37 -13.96 -19.02 -1.02
C ARG A 37 -14.12 -18.12 -2.24
N LEU A 38 -13.24 -17.15 -2.41
CA LEU A 38 -13.29 -16.17 -3.49
C LEU A 38 -11.99 -16.19 -4.30
N GLN A 39 -12.09 -15.85 -5.58
CA GLN A 39 -10.93 -15.58 -6.41
C GLN A 39 -10.56 -14.11 -6.32
N VAL A 40 -9.34 -13.79 -5.89
CA VAL A 40 -8.89 -12.40 -5.74
C VAL A 40 -7.74 -12.12 -6.71
N ALA A 41 -7.91 -11.10 -7.54
CA ALA A 41 -6.89 -10.60 -8.45
C ALA A 41 -6.68 -9.09 -8.29
N SER A 42 -5.51 -8.59 -8.70
CA SER A 42 -5.19 -7.17 -8.77
C SER A 42 -5.26 -6.65 -10.21
N ILE A 43 -5.73 -5.42 -10.40
CA ILE A 43 -5.67 -4.71 -11.68
C ILE A 43 -4.23 -4.33 -11.95
N VAL A 44 -3.65 -3.52 -11.08
CA VAL A 44 -2.26 -3.07 -11.19
C VAL A 44 -1.33 -4.19 -10.74
N LYS A 45 -0.31 -4.45 -11.56
CA LYS A 45 0.67 -5.52 -11.33
C LYS A 45 1.71 -5.10 -10.29
N PRO A 46 2.39 -6.06 -9.64
CA PRO A 46 3.51 -5.74 -8.76
C PRO A 46 4.56 -4.86 -9.44
N GLY A 47 5.04 -3.84 -8.71
CA GLY A 47 6.05 -2.90 -9.18
C GLY A 47 5.53 -1.75 -10.04
N ALA A 48 4.26 -1.75 -10.43
CA ALA A 48 3.66 -0.66 -11.19
C ALA A 48 3.09 0.42 -10.27
N GLU A 49 3.16 1.66 -10.73
CA GLU A 49 2.64 2.85 -10.06
C GLU A 49 1.11 2.86 -10.14
N ILE A 50 0.43 3.15 -9.01
CA ILE A 50 -1.04 3.10 -8.90
C ILE A 50 -1.72 4.43 -9.23
N HIS A 51 -1.13 5.53 -8.83
CA HIS A 51 -1.80 6.82 -8.87
C HIS A 51 -2.11 7.28 -10.30
N GLY A 52 -1.11 7.25 -11.16
CA GLY A 52 -1.22 7.61 -12.57
C GLY A 52 -1.50 6.45 -13.50
N TYR A 53 -1.93 5.30 -12.97
CA TYR A 53 -2.19 4.12 -13.78
C TYR A 53 -3.23 4.39 -14.89
N GLN A 54 -2.98 3.86 -16.05
CA GLN A 54 -3.90 3.94 -17.19
C GLN A 54 -4.41 2.53 -17.51
N PRO A 55 -5.67 2.22 -17.14
CA PRO A 55 -6.26 0.91 -17.41
C PRO A 55 -6.28 0.58 -18.89
N THR A 56 -5.89 -0.63 -19.21
CA THR A 56 -5.93 -1.17 -20.54
C THR A 56 -7.33 -1.72 -20.88
N PRO A 57 -7.67 -1.93 -22.19
CA PRO A 57 -8.90 -2.61 -22.55
C PRO A 57 -9.05 -4.00 -21.90
N SER A 58 -7.95 -4.72 -21.71
CA SER A 58 -7.92 -6.00 -21.00
C SER A 58 -8.29 -5.86 -19.51
N ASP A 59 -7.89 -4.76 -18.86
CA ASP A 59 -8.28 -4.51 -17.48
C ASP A 59 -9.78 -4.25 -17.36
N ILE A 60 -10.35 -3.48 -18.30
CA ILE A 60 -11.78 -3.22 -18.36
C ILE A 60 -12.56 -4.53 -18.62
N GLU A 61 -12.07 -5.40 -19.52
CA GLU A 61 -12.68 -6.70 -19.75
C GLU A 61 -12.65 -7.60 -18.49
N ARG A 62 -11.54 -7.61 -17.76
CA ARG A 62 -11.45 -8.34 -16.48
C ARG A 62 -12.43 -7.77 -15.45
N ALA A 63 -12.52 -6.46 -15.36
CA ALA A 63 -13.41 -5.79 -14.42
C ALA A 63 -14.89 -6.08 -14.74
N SER A 64 -15.29 -6.09 -16.02
CA SER A 64 -16.68 -6.38 -16.41
C SER A 64 -17.12 -7.82 -16.10
N LYS A 65 -16.19 -8.71 -15.81
CA LYS A 65 -16.43 -10.11 -15.40
C LYS A 65 -16.33 -10.33 -13.89
N ALA A 66 -15.91 -9.31 -13.15
CA ALA A 66 -15.80 -9.41 -11.70
C ALA A 66 -17.18 -9.30 -11.04
N ASP A 67 -17.35 -9.98 -9.91
CA ASP A 67 -18.53 -9.88 -9.06
C ASP A 67 -18.43 -8.73 -8.06
N LEU A 68 -17.20 -8.28 -7.77
CA LEU A 68 -16.91 -7.17 -6.86
C LEU A 68 -15.60 -6.49 -7.25
N ILE A 69 -15.59 -5.15 -7.26
CA ILE A 69 -14.39 -4.33 -7.36
C ILE A 69 -14.09 -3.73 -5.99
N VAL A 70 -12.81 -3.72 -5.60
CA VAL A 70 -12.33 -3.16 -4.33
C VAL A 70 -11.30 -2.08 -4.62
N GLU A 71 -11.58 -0.86 -4.16
CA GLU A 71 -10.68 0.29 -4.29
C GLU A 71 -10.30 0.87 -2.91
N ASN A 72 -9.21 1.63 -2.85
CA ASN A 72 -8.77 2.32 -1.65
C ASN A 72 -9.63 3.55 -1.35
N GLY A 73 -9.85 4.39 -2.33
CA GLY A 73 -10.46 5.69 -2.18
C GLY A 73 -9.48 6.78 -1.72
N LEU A 74 -9.98 7.85 -1.09
CA LEU A 74 -9.21 9.03 -0.66
C LEU A 74 -8.41 9.70 -1.81
N GLY A 75 -8.83 9.47 -3.06
CA GLY A 75 -8.17 10.03 -4.23
C GLY A 75 -6.89 9.30 -4.66
N LEU A 76 -6.67 8.06 -4.20
CA LEU A 76 -5.54 7.25 -4.66
C LEU A 76 -5.66 6.94 -6.15
N GLU A 77 -6.77 6.32 -6.52
CA GLU A 77 -7.04 5.88 -7.88
C GLU A 77 -7.87 6.93 -8.64
N LEU A 78 -7.23 7.99 -9.14
CA LEU A 78 -7.93 9.04 -9.90
C LEU A 78 -8.59 8.50 -11.19
N TRP A 79 -8.13 7.36 -11.67
CA TRP A 79 -8.63 6.66 -12.85
C TRP A 79 -9.83 5.73 -12.55
N ALA A 80 -10.07 5.36 -11.28
CA ALA A 80 -11.03 4.31 -10.90
C ALA A 80 -12.45 4.63 -11.34
N GLN A 81 -12.92 5.87 -11.20
CA GLN A 81 -14.29 6.25 -11.59
C GLN A 81 -14.56 6.00 -13.08
N ARG A 82 -13.61 6.35 -13.96
CA ARG A 82 -13.75 6.09 -15.41
C ARG A 82 -13.66 4.60 -15.72
N PHE A 83 -12.82 3.90 -14.99
CA PHE A 83 -12.61 2.48 -15.12
C PHE A 83 -13.86 1.69 -14.73
N THR A 84 -14.44 1.96 -13.56
CA THR A 84 -15.66 1.29 -13.09
C THR A 84 -16.85 1.59 -14.00
N ALA A 85 -16.99 2.84 -14.46
CA ALA A 85 -18.02 3.20 -15.44
C ALA A 85 -17.86 2.44 -16.78
N ALA A 86 -16.63 2.20 -17.23
CA ALA A 86 -16.36 1.42 -18.44
C ALA A 86 -16.57 -0.09 -18.26
N ALA A 87 -16.39 -0.59 -17.04
CA ALA A 87 -16.62 -2.00 -16.70
C ALA A 87 -18.12 -2.36 -16.58
N GLY A 88 -18.99 -1.35 -16.46
CA GLY A 88 -20.46 -1.55 -16.30
C GLY A 88 -20.89 -1.48 -14.83
N ASP A 89 -22.05 -2.05 -14.51
CA ASP A 89 -22.67 -1.98 -13.18
C ASP A 89 -22.08 -3.00 -12.17
N VAL A 90 -20.75 -3.17 -12.16
CA VAL A 90 -20.07 -4.05 -11.20
C VAL A 90 -20.08 -3.39 -9.84
N PRO A 91 -20.56 -4.06 -8.78
CA PRO A 91 -20.50 -3.52 -7.41
C PRO A 91 -19.07 -3.13 -7.04
N THR A 92 -18.91 -1.94 -6.46
CA THR A 92 -17.60 -1.42 -6.05
C THR A 92 -17.66 -0.99 -4.60
N ILE A 93 -16.65 -1.36 -3.81
CA ILE A 93 -16.49 -0.92 -2.43
C ILE A 93 -15.21 -0.12 -2.26
N THR A 94 -15.25 0.88 -1.39
CA THR A 94 -14.13 1.74 -1.03
C THR A 94 -13.69 1.41 0.40
N LEU A 95 -12.47 0.90 0.58
CA LEU A 95 -12.01 0.41 1.89
C LEU A 95 -11.77 1.50 2.91
N SER A 96 -11.50 2.73 2.49
CA SER A 96 -11.34 3.89 3.37
C SER A 96 -12.65 4.60 3.73
N GLU A 97 -13.79 4.09 3.31
CA GLU A 97 -15.09 4.71 3.60
C GLU A 97 -15.32 4.84 5.12
N GLY A 98 -15.81 6.01 5.54
CA GLY A 98 -16.05 6.31 6.96
C GLY A 98 -14.80 6.60 7.79
N MET A 99 -13.60 6.47 7.22
CA MET A 99 -12.36 6.84 7.89
C MET A 99 -12.18 8.36 7.91
N LYS A 100 -11.74 8.90 9.06
CA LYS A 100 -11.29 10.29 9.12
C LYS A 100 -9.89 10.39 8.52
N PRO A 101 -9.72 11.02 7.34
CA PRO A 101 -8.42 11.11 6.69
C PRO A 101 -7.49 12.11 7.37
N LEU A 102 -6.19 11.88 7.26
CA LEU A 102 -5.19 12.92 7.44
C LEU A 102 -5.14 13.76 6.16
N LEU A 103 -5.03 15.08 6.34
CA LEU A 103 -4.97 16.00 5.22
C LEU A 103 -3.52 16.32 4.88
N ILE A 104 -3.25 16.44 3.60
CA ILE A 104 -1.97 16.94 3.09
C ILE A 104 -1.89 18.43 3.43
N THR A 105 -0.75 18.88 3.94
CA THR A 105 -0.56 20.26 4.39
C THR A 105 0.25 21.11 3.42
N GLU A 106 0.80 20.52 2.37
CA GLU A 106 1.75 21.18 1.46
C GLU A 106 1.22 21.40 0.06
N ASP A 107 1.60 22.54 -0.51
CA ASP A 107 1.49 22.93 -1.92
C ASP A 107 0.07 22.81 -2.51
N ALA A 108 -0.04 22.45 -3.78
CA ALA A 108 -1.31 22.31 -4.50
C ALA A 108 -2.25 21.22 -3.96
N TYR A 109 -1.71 20.32 -3.12
CA TYR A 109 -2.49 19.24 -2.49
C TYR A 109 -3.01 19.60 -1.09
N SER A 110 -2.67 20.79 -0.57
CA SER A 110 -3.12 21.23 0.75
C SER A 110 -4.65 21.13 0.89
N GLY A 111 -5.07 20.47 1.98
CA GLY A 111 -6.49 20.22 2.28
C GLY A 111 -7.07 18.98 1.60
N LYS A 112 -6.35 18.31 0.69
CA LYS A 112 -6.78 17.01 0.13
C LYS A 112 -6.43 15.88 1.09
N PRO A 113 -7.22 14.79 1.12
CA PRO A 113 -6.90 13.63 1.93
C PRO A 113 -5.62 12.95 1.45
N ASN A 114 -4.79 12.48 2.40
CA ASN A 114 -3.69 11.57 2.09
C ASN A 114 -4.28 10.15 1.94
N PRO A 115 -4.01 9.43 0.84
CA PRO A 115 -4.66 8.15 0.58
C PRO A 115 -4.02 6.95 1.28
N HIS A 116 -2.79 7.06 1.81
CA HIS A 116 -1.95 5.93 2.22
C HIS A 116 -2.28 5.37 3.62
N ALA A 117 -3.57 5.20 3.94
CA ALA A 117 -4.00 4.77 5.27
C ALA A 117 -3.58 3.33 5.62
N TRP A 118 -3.39 2.46 4.62
CA TRP A 118 -2.88 1.09 4.83
C TRP A 118 -1.44 1.04 5.37
N MET A 119 -0.72 2.16 5.33
CA MET A 119 0.63 2.25 5.91
C MET A 119 0.61 2.24 7.43
N SER A 120 -0.55 2.34 8.08
CA SER A 120 -0.74 2.10 9.50
C SER A 120 -1.52 0.81 9.74
N PRO A 121 -0.94 -0.21 10.40
CA PRO A 121 -1.65 -1.45 10.76
C PRO A 121 -2.94 -1.21 11.55
N GLN A 122 -2.96 -0.20 12.42
CA GLN A 122 -4.14 0.17 13.21
C GLN A 122 -5.30 0.59 12.30
N ARG A 123 -5.03 1.39 11.26
CA ARG A 123 -6.05 1.85 10.31
C ARG A 123 -6.48 0.77 9.33
N THR A 124 -5.57 -0.12 8.99
CA THR A 124 -5.83 -1.29 8.11
C THR A 124 -6.89 -2.22 8.70
N MET A 125 -7.07 -2.27 10.02
CA MET A 125 -8.13 -3.09 10.64
C MET A 125 -9.54 -2.68 10.16
N GLY A 126 -9.77 -1.38 9.92
CA GLY A 126 -11.03 -0.91 9.32
C GLY A 126 -11.24 -1.41 7.88
N TYR A 127 -10.16 -1.55 7.10
CA TYR A 127 -10.22 -2.14 5.76
C TYR A 127 -10.66 -3.60 5.82
N VAL A 128 -10.15 -4.35 6.78
CA VAL A 128 -10.53 -5.75 7.01
C VAL A 128 -12.01 -5.87 7.37
N ASP A 129 -12.55 -4.96 8.18
CA ASP A 129 -13.98 -4.93 8.53
C ASP A 129 -14.86 -4.64 7.30
N HIS A 130 -14.40 -3.80 6.36
CA HIS A 130 -15.12 -3.55 5.12
C HIS A 130 -15.11 -4.78 4.19
N LEU A 131 -13.98 -5.45 4.06
CA LEU A 131 -13.86 -6.68 3.27
C LEU A 131 -14.74 -7.80 3.82
N GLU A 132 -14.75 -8.04 5.15
CA GLU A 132 -15.59 -9.04 5.80
C GLU A 132 -17.07 -8.82 5.48
N ARG A 133 -17.55 -7.58 5.64
CA ARG A 133 -18.95 -7.23 5.34
C ARG A 133 -19.31 -7.44 3.88
N ALA A 134 -18.45 -6.95 2.97
CA ALA A 134 -18.69 -7.06 1.54
C ALA A 134 -18.66 -8.52 1.05
N PHE A 135 -17.73 -9.32 1.55
CA PHE A 135 -17.63 -10.72 1.18
C PHE A 135 -18.79 -11.55 1.75
N SER A 136 -19.26 -11.24 2.96
CA SER A 136 -20.47 -11.87 3.54
C SER A 136 -21.75 -11.53 2.77
N GLN A 137 -21.79 -10.36 2.11
CA GLN A 137 -22.89 -10.02 1.20
C GLN A 137 -22.77 -10.72 -0.16
N LEU A 138 -21.53 -10.86 -0.67
CA LEU A 138 -21.24 -11.50 -1.95
C LEU A 138 -21.47 -13.02 -1.90
N ASP A 139 -21.03 -13.67 -0.83
CA ASP A 139 -21.21 -15.10 -0.57
C ASP A 139 -21.72 -15.33 0.86
N PRO A 140 -23.03 -15.23 1.09
CA PRO A 140 -23.61 -15.41 2.43
C PRO A 140 -23.31 -16.77 3.08
N ALA A 141 -23.11 -17.80 2.27
CA ALA A 141 -22.74 -19.13 2.77
C ALA A 141 -21.33 -19.18 3.37
N GLY A 142 -20.46 -18.23 3.02
CA GLY A 142 -19.10 -18.08 3.54
C GLY A 142 -18.97 -17.12 4.72
N ALA A 143 -20.04 -16.53 5.22
CA ALA A 143 -19.99 -15.47 6.22
C ALA A 143 -19.20 -15.84 7.50
N GLU A 144 -19.34 -17.07 7.99
CA GLU A 144 -18.60 -17.55 9.17
C GLU A 144 -17.09 -17.67 8.85
N ASP A 145 -16.73 -18.14 7.66
CA ASP A 145 -15.33 -18.25 7.23
C ASP A 145 -14.70 -16.87 7.12
N PHE A 146 -15.40 -15.90 6.50
CA PHE A 146 -14.91 -14.51 6.37
C PHE A 146 -14.74 -13.85 7.73
N ALA A 147 -15.68 -14.03 8.66
CA ALA A 147 -15.56 -13.48 10.02
C ALA A 147 -14.38 -14.10 10.78
N ALA A 148 -14.17 -15.42 10.68
CA ALA A 148 -13.03 -16.10 11.29
C ALA A 148 -11.70 -15.61 10.71
N ASN A 149 -11.60 -15.52 9.37
CA ASN A 149 -10.41 -15.04 8.68
C ASN A 149 -10.11 -13.58 9.01
N ALA A 150 -11.11 -12.71 9.00
CA ALA A 150 -10.99 -11.29 9.37
C ALA A 150 -10.49 -11.14 10.81
N SER A 151 -11.06 -11.90 11.75
CA SER A 151 -10.63 -11.90 13.15
C SER A 151 -9.16 -12.34 13.29
N ALA A 152 -8.78 -13.43 12.62
CA ALA A 152 -7.42 -13.94 12.64
C ALA A 152 -6.41 -12.94 12.02
N TYR A 153 -6.79 -12.28 10.92
CA TYR A 153 -5.92 -11.28 10.29
C TYR A 153 -5.80 -10.01 11.12
N LYS A 154 -6.89 -9.53 11.72
CA LYS A 154 -6.85 -8.39 12.67
C LYS A 154 -5.96 -8.68 13.88
N ALA A 155 -5.94 -9.91 14.40
CA ALA A 155 -5.00 -10.29 15.45
C ALA A 155 -3.53 -10.19 15.01
N LYS A 156 -3.21 -10.55 13.75
CA LYS A 156 -1.88 -10.35 13.18
C LYS A 156 -1.53 -8.87 13.04
N LEU A 157 -2.48 -8.05 12.60
CA LEU A 157 -2.30 -6.59 12.50
C LEU A 157 -2.09 -5.96 13.88
N GLN A 158 -2.80 -6.39 14.92
CA GLN A 158 -2.60 -5.92 16.29
C GLN A 158 -1.22 -6.29 16.82
N ALA A 159 -0.75 -7.52 16.57
CA ALA A 159 0.59 -7.94 16.95
C ALA A 159 1.66 -7.10 16.21
N LEU A 160 1.46 -6.86 14.92
CA LEU A 160 2.32 -5.99 14.12
C LEU A 160 2.31 -4.55 14.64
N ASP A 161 1.14 -3.97 14.97
CA ASP A 161 1.03 -2.62 15.56
C ASP A 161 1.91 -2.49 16.80
N GLN A 162 1.86 -3.47 17.71
CA GLN A 162 2.68 -3.46 18.91
C GLN A 162 4.17 -3.61 18.60
N GLU A 163 4.53 -4.47 17.65
CA GLU A 163 5.90 -4.65 17.17
C GLU A 163 6.48 -3.34 16.61
N LEU A 164 5.75 -2.68 15.70
CA LEU A 164 6.17 -1.44 15.06
C LEU A 164 6.25 -0.28 16.07
N ARG A 165 5.29 -0.17 16.97
CA ARG A 165 5.26 0.84 18.03
C ARG A 165 6.49 0.73 18.91
N LYS A 166 6.82 -0.49 19.35
CA LYS A 166 8.03 -0.76 20.14
C LYS A 166 9.31 -0.44 19.36
N ALA A 167 9.34 -0.83 18.08
CA ALA A 167 10.48 -0.63 17.21
C ALA A 167 10.80 0.87 17.02
N ILE A 168 9.78 1.69 16.76
CA ILE A 168 9.94 3.13 16.55
C ILE A 168 10.20 3.87 17.86
N ALA A 169 9.54 3.45 18.95
CA ALA A 169 9.78 4.05 20.27
C ALA A 169 11.21 3.83 20.80
N ALA A 170 11.93 2.84 20.28
CA ALA A 170 13.34 2.62 20.61
C ALA A 170 14.28 3.66 19.99
N LEU A 171 13.85 4.37 18.93
CA LEU A 171 14.62 5.48 18.36
C LEU A 171 14.59 6.69 19.30
N PRO A 172 15.72 7.41 19.50
CA PRO A 172 15.72 8.69 20.17
C PRO A 172 14.77 9.69 19.51
N ALA A 173 14.08 10.51 20.31
CA ALA A 173 13.05 11.43 19.79
C ALA A 173 13.57 12.38 18.70
N GLN A 174 14.80 12.87 18.85
CA GLN A 174 15.46 13.75 17.88
C GLN A 174 15.82 13.07 16.56
N GLN A 175 15.82 11.73 16.50
CA GLN A 175 16.11 10.92 15.30
C GLN A 175 14.85 10.42 14.60
N ARG A 176 13.66 10.85 15.02
CA ARG A 176 12.39 10.36 14.48
C ARG A 176 11.87 11.15 13.27
N LEU A 177 12.76 11.74 12.47
CA LEU A 177 12.39 12.34 11.18
C LEU A 177 12.60 11.33 10.06
N LEU A 178 11.50 10.85 9.47
CA LEU A 178 11.49 9.99 8.31
C LEU A 178 11.51 10.85 7.06
N VAL A 179 12.46 10.61 6.16
CA VAL A 179 12.61 11.33 4.90
C VAL A 179 12.44 10.35 3.74
N SER A 180 11.35 10.49 2.99
CA SER A 180 10.96 9.64 1.86
C SER A 180 10.92 10.44 0.55
N CYS A 181 10.66 9.78 -0.58
CA CYS A 181 10.39 10.46 -1.83
C CYS A 181 8.97 11.06 -1.81
N GLU A 182 7.98 10.25 -1.50
CA GLU A 182 6.57 10.63 -1.43
C GLU A 182 6.08 10.77 0.02
N GLY A 183 5.09 11.65 0.25
CA GLY A 183 4.39 11.82 1.53
C GLY A 183 3.42 10.67 1.85
N ALA A 184 3.91 9.44 1.74
CA ALA A 184 3.12 8.23 1.89
C ALA A 184 3.08 7.69 3.33
N PHE A 185 3.83 8.27 4.24
CA PHE A 185 4.02 7.76 5.59
C PHE A 185 3.27 8.57 6.66
N SER A 186 2.41 9.51 6.27
CA SER A 186 1.73 10.41 7.22
C SER A 186 0.92 9.67 8.29
N TYR A 187 0.22 8.58 7.92
CA TYR A 187 -0.52 7.77 8.90
C TYR A 187 0.40 6.97 9.81
N LEU A 188 1.46 6.38 9.27
CA LEU A 188 2.48 5.71 10.08
C LEU A 188 3.13 6.71 11.04
N ALA A 189 3.52 7.86 10.54
CA ALA A 189 4.17 8.91 11.35
C ALA A 189 3.26 9.37 12.50
N ALA A 190 2.01 9.68 12.20
CA ALA A 190 1.05 10.13 13.21
C ALA A 190 0.75 9.07 14.28
N ASP A 191 0.59 7.82 13.87
CA ASP A 191 0.17 6.74 14.79
C ASP A 191 1.35 6.20 15.62
N TYR A 192 2.61 6.37 15.17
CA TYR A 192 3.80 5.82 15.85
C TYR A 192 4.81 6.86 16.34
N GLY A 193 4.53 8.14 16.17
CA GLY A 193 5.36 9.22 16.71
C GLY A 193 6.64 9.48 15.92
N LEU A 194 6.54 9.42 14.60
CA LEU A 194 7.54 9.95 13.67
C LEU A 194 7.14 11.35 13.19
N GLU A 195 8.10 12.12 12.76
CA GLU A 195 7.93 13.26 11.86
C GLU A 195 8.20 12.79 10.43
N GLU A 196 7.65 13.48 9.42
CA GLU A 196 7.78 13.16 8.02
C GLU A 196 8.27 14.36 7.21
N ALA A 197 9.18 14.11 6.27
CA ALA A 197 9.56 15.05 5.22
C ALA A 197 9.74 14.29 3.90
N TYR A 198 9.47 14.94 2.76
CA TYR A 198 9.44 14.26 1.47
C TYR A 198 9.73 15.21 0.30
N LEU A 199 10.07 14.65 -0.87
CA LEU A 199 10.29 15.41 -2.11
C LEU A 199 8.99 15.90 -2.74
N TRP A 200 7.92 15.09 -2.67
CA TRP A 200 6.58 15.45 -3.16
C TRP A 200 5.48 14.88 -2.27
N PRO A 201 4.33 15.54 -2.16
CA PRO A 201 3.30 15.13 -1.21
C PRO A 201 2.58 13.84 -1.60
N VAL A 202 2.05 13.77 -2.82
CA VAL A 202 1.32 12.60 -3.37
C VAL A 202 1.32 12.73 -4.88
N ASN A 203 1.50 11.63 -5.62
CA ASN A 203 1.33 11.55 -7.10
C ASN A 203 2.18 12.50 -7.94
N ALA A 204 3.27 13.00 -7.44
CA ALA A 204 3.87 14.18 -8.02
C ALA A 204 5.38 14.07 -8.24
N GLU A 205 5.87 12.87 -8.61
CA GLU A 205 7.28 12.74 -9.03
C GLU A 205 7.64 13.78 -10.12
N SER A 206 6.69 14.10 -11.02
CA SER A 206 6.85 15.14 -12.03
C SER A 206 6.91 16.57 -11.47
N GLU A 207 6.59 16.77 -10.19
CA GLU A 207 6.55 18.07 -9.53
C GLU A 207 7.80 18.38 -8.69
N ILE A 208 8.86 17.59 -8.83
CA ILE A 208 10.15 17.90 -8.19
C ILE A 208 10.66 19.22 -8.75
N THR A 209 10.75 20.23 -7.86
CA THR A 209 11.30 21.52 -8.20
C THR A 209 12.65 21.72 -7.51
N PRO A 210 13.57 22.51 -8.09
CA PRO A 210 14.84 22.86 -7.43
C PRO A 210 14.62 23.47 -6.03
N LYS A 211 13.55 24.24 -5.84
CA LYS A 211 13.20 24.84 -4.55
C LYS A 211 12.80 23.80 -3.49
N ARG A 212 12.03 22.79 -3.89
CA ARG A 212 11.66 21.68 -2.97
C ARG A 212 12.87 20.86 -2.59
N MET A 213 13.69 20.53 -3.59
CA MET A 213 14.91 19.77 -3.38
C MET A 213 15.87 20.49 -2.43
N ALA A 214 16.11 21.80 -2.65
CA ALA A 214 16.93 22.62 -1.78
C ALA A 214 16.40 22.64 -0.33
N ARG A 215 15.09 22.84 -0.15
CA ARG A 215 14.42 22.83 1.16
C ARG A 215 14.59 21.50 1.88
N LEU A 216 14.45 20.38 1.17
CA LEU A 216 14.62 19.05 1.76
C LEU A 216 16.09 18.81 2.14
N ILE A 217 17.05 19.22 1.30
CA ILE A 217 18.50 19.15 1.61
C ILE A 217 18.81 19.92 2.89
N ASP A 218 18.28 21.14 3.02
CA ASP A 218 18.49 21.98 4.22
C ASP A 218 17.88 21.31 5.45
N THR A 219 16.66 20.79 5.36
CA THR A 219 16.01 20.05 6.45
C THR A 219 16.82 18.83 6.89
N VAL A 220 17.28 18.02 5.94
CA VAL A 220 18.09 16.81 6.23
C VAL A 220 19.39 17.20 6.92
N ARG A 221 20.04 18.29 6.48
CA ARG A 221 21.29 18.79 7.05
C ARG A 221 21.09 19.37 8.45
N GLU A 222 20.11 20.26 8.63
CA GLU A 222 19.82 20.93 9.89
C GLU A 222 19.37 19.96 11.00
N ARG A 223 18.63 18.93 10.61
CA ARG A 223 18.14 17.89 11.52
C ARG A 223 19.13 16.72 11.66
N GLU A 224 20.29 16.80 11.02
CA GLU A 224 21.32 15.75 11.04
C GLU A 224 20.75 14.35 10.74
N VAL A 225 19.83 14.27 9.75
CA VAL A 225 19.16 13.02 9.39
C VAL A 225 20.18 12.06 8.77
N PRO A 226 20.41 10.87 9.37
CA PRO A 226 21.51 10.00 8.93
C PRO A 226 21.20 9.25 7.64
N ALA A 227 19.91 9.05 7.32
CA ALA A 227 19.48 8.33 6.12
C ALA A 227 18.17 8.85 5.56
N VAL A 228 18.06 8.81 4.23
CA VAL A 228 16.85 9.10 3.47
C VAL A 228 16.46 7.89 2.64
N PHE A 229 15.19 7.76 2.26
CA PHE A 229 14.62 6.57 1.63
C PHE A 229 13.79 6.95 0.40
N CYS A 230 13.46 5.98 -0.43
CA CYS A 230 12.56 6.17 -1.56
C CYS A 230 11.72 4.91 -1.79
N GLU A 231 10.57 5.05 -2.43
CA GLU A 231 9.62 3.97 -2.69
C GLU A 231 10.00 3.17 -3.95
N SER A 232 9.58 1.90 -4.01
CA SER A 232 9.95 0.96 -5.08
C SER A 232 9.30 1.27 -6.43
N THR A 233 8.22 2.06 -6.46
CA THR A 233 7.44 2.36 -7.67
C THR A 233 7.88 3.64 -8.36
N VAL A 234 8.84 4.38 -7.81
CA VAL A 234 9.34 5.66 -8.33
C VAL A 234 10.87 5.65 -8.46
N SER A 235 11.43 6.64 -9.17
CA SER A 235 12.87 6.79 -9.31
C SER A 235 13.50 7.36 -8.04
N ASP A 236 14.54 6.71 -7.52
CA ASP A 236 15.28 7.15 -6.34
C ASP A 236 16.39 8.19 -6.65
N LYS A 237 16.54 8.56 -7.91
CA LYS A 237 17.65 9.44 -8.38
C LYS A 237 17.68 10.75 -7.60
N ALA A 238 16.57 11.48 -7.53
CA ALA A 238 16.51 12.76 -6.84
C ALA A 238 16.79 12.63 -5.35
N GLN A 239 16.32 11.55 -4.71
CA GLN A 239 16.57 11.30 -3.28
C GLN A 239 18.03 10.97 -3.00
N ARG A 240 18.71 10.26 -3.91
CA ARG A 240 20.15 10.03 -3.81
C ARG A 240 20.96 11.34 -3.96
N GLU A 241 20.49 12.26 -4.78
CA GLU A 241 21.08 13.61 -4.91
C GLU A 241 20.89 14.40 -3.60
N VAL A 242 19.71 14.32 -2.96
CA VAL A 242 19.47 14.90 -1.63
C VAL A 242 20.42 14.30 -0.61
N ALA A 243 20.54 12.97 -0.56
CA ALA A 243 21.45 12.30 0.35
C ALA A 243 22.89 12.80 0.21
N ALA A 244 23.42 12.81 -1.02
CA ALA A 244 24.77 13.26 -1.32
C ALA A 244 25.01 14.74 -0.92
N ALA A 245 24.06 15.62 -1.27
CA ALA A 245 24.16 17.05 -0.97
C ALA A 245 24.03 17.37 0.52
N ALA A 246 23.25 16.60 1.26
CA ALA A 246 23.04 16.81 2.69
C ALA A 246 24.05 16.08 3.59
N GLY A 247 24.87 15.18 3.04
CA GLY A 247 25.78 14.34 3.83
C GLY A 247 25.10 13.17 4.53
N ALA A 248 23.89 12.78 4.09
CA ALA A 248 23.17 11.62 4.53
C ALA A 248 23.47 10.40 3.64
N ARG A 249 23.12 9.19 4.08
CA ARG A 249 23.16 8.00 3.24
C ARG A 249 21.79 7.69 2.62
N PHE A 250 21.77 6.96 1.52
CA PHE A 250 20.54 6.34 1.04
C PHE A 250 20.30 5.08 1.86
N GLY A 251 19.22 5.07 2.67
CA GLY A 251 18.93 4.04 3.65
C GLY A 251 18.26 2.79 3.09
N GLY A 252 17.71 2.88 1.88
CA GLY A 252 17.08 1.76 1.20
C GLY A 252 15.76 2.10 0.53
N THR A 253 15.16 1.07 -0.06
CA THR A 253 13.92 1.18 -0.83
C THR A 253 12.75 0.66 0.00
N PHE A 254 11.76 1.51 0.22
CA PHE A 254 10.48 1.17 0.84
C PHE A 254 9.52 0.53 -0.17
N TYR A 255 8.58 -0.22 0.35
CA TYR A 255 7.40 -0.65 -0.39
C TYR A 255 6.18 0.08 0.17
N VAL A 256 5.33 0.62 -0.70
CA VAL A 256 4.13 1.41 -0.34
C VAL A 256 2.96 1.01 -1.24
N ASP A 257 3.00 1.40 -2.50
CA ASP A 257 1.91 1.25 -3.48
C ASP A 257 1.91 -0.11 -4.17
N SER A 258 2.93 -0.89 -3.94
CA SER A 258 3.07 -2.23 -4.49
C SER A 258 3.75 -3.16 -3.50
N LEU A 259 3.29 -4.41 -3.48
CA LEU A 259 4.05 -5.50 -2.87
C LEU A 259 5.23 -5.87 -3.76
N SER A 260 6.24 -6.52 -3.18
CA SER A 260 7.32 -7.14 -3.94
C SER A 260 6.81 -8.39 -4.68
N PRO A 261 7.61 -8.93 -5.62
CA PRO A 261 7.43 -10.31 -6.07
C PRO A 261 7.47 -11.31 -4.89
N PRO A 262 6.97 -12.54 -5.07
CA PRO A 262 6.89 -13.53 -3.98
C PRO A 262 8.22 -13.87 -3.31
N ASP A 263 9.33 -13.77 -4.05
CA ASP A 263 10.71 -13.99 -3.59
C ASP A 263 11.41 -12.71 -3.10
N GLY A 264 10.71 -11.60 -3.10
CA GLY A 264 11.21 -10.31 -2.64
C GLY A 264 10.99 -10.07 -1.14
N PRO A 265 11.39 -8.89 -0.62
CA PRO A 265 11.38 -8.62 0.82
C PRO A 265 10.01 -8.23 1.38
N ALA A 266 9.02 -7.96 0.55
CA ALA A 266 7.71 -7.43 0.94
C ALA A 266 6.55 -8.07 0.16
N PRO A 267 6.41 -9.42 0.10
CA PRO A 267 5.39 -10.09 -0.69
C PRO A 267 3.98 -10.02 -0.08
N THR A 268 3.84 -9.61 1.18
CA THR A 268 2.57 -9.38 1.88
C THR A 268 2.59 -8.03 2.57
N LEU A 269 1.41 -7.50 2.94
CA LEU A 269 1.35 -6.23 3.68
C LEU A 269 2.06 -6.32 5.05
N LEU A 270 1.96 -7.44 5.75
CA LEU A 270 2.65 -7.62 7.03
C LEU A 270 4.18 -7.56 6.87
N GLU A 271 4.70 -8.21 5.83
CA GLU A 271 6.14 -8.18 5.52
C GLU A 271 6.59 -6.82 4.99
N LEU A 272 5.76 -6.14 4.18
CA LEU A 272 5.97 -4.76 3.75
C LEU A 272 6.20 -3.82 4.95
N GLN A 273 5.32 -3.88 5.92
CA GLN A 273 5.42 -3.05 7.13
C GLN A 273 6.69 -3.36 7.94
N ARG A 274 7.02 -4.65 8.13
CA ARG A 274 8.24 -5.06 8.82
C ARG A 274 9.50 -4.65 8.08
N HIS A 275 9.52 -4.82 6.77
CA HIS A 275 10.63 -4.38 5.92
C HIS A 275 10.87 -2.88 6.07
N ASN A 276 9.83 -2.07 5.92
CA ASN A 276 9.94 -0.62 5.98
C ASN A 276 10.42 -0.16 7.36
N VAL A 277 9.82 -0.64 8.44
CA VAL A 277 10.22 -0.25 9.80
C VAL A 277 11.62 -0.78 10.15
N GLY A 278 12.00 -1.94 9.63
CA GLY A 278 13.37 -2.45 9.73
C GLY A 278 14.39 -1.51 9.09
N LEU A 279 14.08 -0.98 7.89
CA LEU A 279 14.91 0.02 7.22
C LEU A 279 14.94 1.36 7.98
N ILE A 280 13.79 1.84 8.48
CA ILE A 280 13.71 3.06 9.30
C ILE A 280 14.64 2.94 10.51
N ARG A 281 14.53 1.86 11.28
CA ARG A 281 15.38 1.64 12.45
C ARG A 281 16.87 1.62 12.09
N LYS A 282 17.24 0.76 11.13
CA LYS A 282 18.63 0.65 10.68
C LYS A 282 19.16 1.95 10.08
N GLY A 283 18.29 2.72 9.43
CA GLY A 283 18.63 3.97 8.78
C GLY A 283 18.81 5.13 9.74
N LEU A 284 17.94 5.26 10.74
CA LEU A 284 17.89 6.37 11.67
C LEU A 284 18.66 6.15 12.97
N ASP A 285 19.03 4.91 13.31
CA ASP A 285 19.80 4.62 14.52
C ASP A 285 21.29 4.92 14.34
N LEU A 286 21.73 6.03 14.95
CA LEU A 286 23.13 6.45 14.93
C LEU A 286 24.05 5.56 15.78
N SER A 287 23.51 4.75 16.68
CA SER A 287 24.31 3.87 17.53
C SER A 287 24.92 2.69 16.74
N GLU A 288 24.31 2.31 15.63
CA GLU A 288 24.83 1.27 14.74
C GLU A 288 25.83 1.80 13.69
N SER A 289 25.86 3.11 13.46
CA SER A 289 26.74 3.74 12.46
C SER A 289 28.19 3.86 12.89
N ASN A 290 28.51 3.60 14.17
CA ASN A 290 29.85 3.68 14.76
C ASN A 290 30.52 2.30 15.01
N ARG A 291 30.02 1.23 14.40
CA ARG A 291 30.64 -0.10 14.50
C ARG A 291 31.23 -0.59 13.18
#